data_1b4bb0097b3ba82a0f28f2bafc2c8f5f
#
_entry.id   1b4bb0097b3ba82a0f28f2bafc2c8f5f
#
_cell.length_a   1.000
_cell.length_b   1.000
_cell.length_c   1.000
_cell.angle_alpha   90.00
_cell.angle_beta   90.00
_cell.angle_gamma   90.00
#
_symmetry.space_group_name_H-M   'P 1'
#
loop_
_entity.id
_entity.type
_entity.pdbx_description
1 polymer ?
#
loop_
_entity_poly.entity_id
_entity_poly.type
_entity_poly.pdbx_seq_one_letter_code
_entity_poly.pdbx_strand_id
1 'polypeptide(L)'
;MSERKEVYVLGHRNPDTDSICSAIAYADVKNKENDGNHYVAARAGQISSETSYVLQRFGMRQPTYVNNIGTRVRDMEIRKIPGINEGISTKKAWSMMAEMNAVTLPIVDANNVLDGLITINDIATSYMENQDSTMIAKAKTPYCNILETLEAKMLVGDPDAVFEHGNVVIAVANPDVMENYIEKDDMVITGNRYESQLSAIESGAGCILVCLGAEVSRSIQKLARDNNCAVLTTPLDTYTVAHRISQCMPVKAFMRTKDLVTFTPSDYTDAIKDTMQNTRIRDFPVIDKNGKYVGMISRRNLLGIRKRSVILVDHNERSQAVENIENAEILEIIDHHRIGSLETMAPVYFRNEPVGCTATIIYSIYKEKGFEVPPQIAGLLCSAILSDTLMFRSPTCTMLDRAAAEALSAIAGIDCQSFGIEMFTAGSNLKDKTPEEIFYQDYKKFEFGDVTFGVGQINSMSGSELDELERRLRPYLEKSCREHGLSMMFFMLTNIIEESTRLMCYGESADMLVEDAFGRAPKAGTIWLKGVVSRKKQLIPAFIDAISKEAGGGV
;
A
#
# COMPACT_ATOMS: atom_id res chain seq x y z
N MET A 1 -6.20 20.95 16.29
CA MET A 1 -6.25 21.34 14.87
C MET A 1 -6.59 20.08 14.11
N SER A 2 -7.71 20.01 13.39
CA SER A 2 -7.98 18.86 12.53
C SER A 2 -6.88 18.81 11.47
N GLU A 3 -6.25 17.63 11.30
CA GLU A 3 -5.30 17.42 10.20
C GLU A 3 -6.01 17.77 8.89
N ARG A 4 -5.38 18.66 8.10
CA ARG A 4 -5.88 18.99 6.75
C ARG A 4 -5.86 17.71 5.93
N LYS A 5 -7.00 17.38 5.30
CA LYS A 5 -7.12 16.20 4.43
C LYS A 5 -6.27 16.44 3.18
N GLU A 6 -5.37 15.51 2.89
CA GLU A 6 -4.55 15.54 1.67
C GLU A 6 -5.38 15.01 0.50
N VAL A 7 -5.43 15.78 -0.60
CA VAL A 7 -6.13 15.44 -1.84
C VAL A 7 -5.13 15.45 -3.00
N TYR A 8 -5.01 14.34 -3.70
CA TYR A 8 -4.10 14.23 -4.84
C TYR A 8 -4.79 14.71 -6.13
N VAL A 9 -4.14 15.63 -6.86
CA VAL A 9 -4.53 16.02 -8.20
C VAL A 9 -3.68 15.24 -9.20
N LEU A 10 -4.30 14.32 -9.93
CA LEU A 10 -3.65 13.30 -10.74
C LEU A 10 -4.02 13.41 -12.22
N GLY A 11 -3.02 13.49 -13.08
CA GLY A 11 -3.16 13.22 -14.50
C GLY A 11 -3.17 11.74 -14.83
N HIS A 12 -3.26 11.38 -16.11
CA HIS A 12 -3.30 9.99 -16.55
C HIS A 12 -1.97 9.25 -16.33
N ARG A 13 -2.04 7.88 -16.34
CA ARG A 13 -0.92 6.98 -15.99
C ARG A 13 0.30 7.08 -16.92
N ASN A 14 0.13 7.51 -18.16
CA ASN A 14 1.21 7.78 -19.12
C ASN A 14 1.29 9.28 -19.36
N PRO A 15 1.76 10.07 -18.37
CA PRO A 15 1.53 11.51 -18.37
C PRO A 15 2.33 12.21 -19.48
N ASP A 16 1.63 13.02 -20.25
CA ASP A 16 2.17 13.98 -21.18
C ASP A 16 2.32 15.37 -20.54
N THR A 17 2.57 16.39 -21.35
CA THR A 17 2.78 17.74 -20.85
C THR A 17 1.48 18.36 -20.31
N ASP A 18 0.31 18.09 -20.91
CA ASP A 18 -0.97 18.58 -20.40
C ASP A 18 -1.30 17.94 -19.05
N SER A 19 -1.22 16.63 -18.97
CA SER A 19 -1.49 15.84 -17.77
C SER A 19 -0.71 16.34 -16.54
N ILE A 20 0.59 16.64 -16.70
CA ILE A 20 1.45 17.12 -15.61
C ILE A 20 1.20 18.59 -15.27
N CYS A 21 1.15 19.46 -16.28
CA CYS A 21 0.96 20.90 -16.10
C CYS A 21 -0.42 21.20 -15.52
N SER A 22 -1.45 20.51 -16.01
CA SER A 22 -2.82 20.60 -15.52
C SER A 22 -2.94 20.14 -14.06
N ALA A 23 -2.26 19.07 -13.67
CA ALA A 23 -2.25 18.62 -12.27
C ALA A 23 -1.63 19.68 -11.34
N ILE A 24 -0.52 20.29 -11.73
CA ILE A 24 0.14 21.35 -10.95
C ILE A 24 -0.76 22.59 -10.86
N ALA A 25 -1.28 23.05 -11.99
CA ALA A 25 -2.08 24.27 -12.05
C ALA A 25 -3.41 24.12 -11.30
N TYR A 26 -4.08 22.96 -11.42
CA TYR A 26 -5.33 22.75 -10.71
C TYR A 26 -5.14 22.58 -9.20
N ALA A 27 -4.03 21.98 -8.76
CA ALA A 27 -3.68 21.97 -7.35
C ALA A 27 -3.45 23.38 -6.79
N ASP A 28 -2.87 24.31 -7.56
CA ASP A 28 -2.73 25.72 -7.18
C ASP A 28 -4.10 26.41 -7.06
N VAL A 29 -5.02 26.21 -8.02
CA VAL A 29 -6.40 26.72 -7.94
C VAL A 29 -7.07 26.25 -6.64
N LYS A 30 -7.04 24.97 -6.38
CA LYS A 30 -7.71 24.37 -5.21
C LYS A 30 -7.10 24.83 -3.88
N ASN A 31 -5.80 25.00 -3.81
CA ASN A 31 -5.14 25.54 -2.61
C ASN A 31 -5.48 27.02 -2.37
N LYS A 32 -5.74 27.80 -3.44
CA LYS A 32 -6.21 29.19 -3.32
C LYS A 32 -7.65 29.28 -2.82
N GLU A 33 -8.49 28.27 -3.05
CA GLU A 33 -9.86 28.21 -2.50
C GLU A 33 -9.87 28.13 -0.96
N ASN A 34 -8.80 27.59 -0.35
CA ASN A 34 -8.62 27.49 1.10
C ASN A 34 -9.81 26.85 1.86
N ASP A 35 -10.33 25.75 1.29
CA ASP A 35 -11.49 25.00 1.82
C ASP A 35 -11.17 24.09 3.01
N GLY A 36 -9.94 24.17 3.54
CA GLY A 36 -9.47 23.35 4.66
C GLY A 36 -8.73 22.08 4.23
N ASN A 37 -8.72 21.71 2.97
CA ASN A 37 -7.92 20.62 2.42
C ASN A 37 -6.54 21.11 1.98
N HIS A 38 -5.64 20.14 1.71
CA HIS A 38 -4.34 20.38 1.10
C HIS A 38 -4.23 19.60 -0.21
N TYR A 39 -4.13 20.31 -1.31
CA TYR A 39 -4.10 19.73 -2.65
C TYR A 39 -2.67 19.58 -3.15
N VAL A 40 -2.29 18.35 -3.51
CA VAL A 40 -0.94 17.97 -3.94
C VAL A 40 -0.98 17.48 -5.36
N ALA A 41 -0.24 18.14 -6.24
CA ALA A 41 -0.03 17.64 -7.59
C ALA A 41 0.72 16.32 -7.58
N ALA A 42 0.18 15.31 -8.27
CA ALA A 42 0.76 13.98 -8.32
C ALA A 42 0.78 13.43 -9.75
N ARG A 43 1.62 12.44 -10.00
CA ARG A 43 1.75 11.74 -11.28
C ARG A 43 1.76 10.23 -11.09
N ALA A 44 1.16 9.52 -12.01
CA ALA A 44 1.09 8.05 -11.97
C ALA A 44 2.14 7.36 -12.85
N GLY A 45 2.90 8.12 -13.65
CA GLY A 45 3.89 7.59 -14.57
C GLY A 45 5.17 8.41 -14.65
N GLN A 46 6.04 8.02 -15.57
CA GLN A 46 7.29 8.73 -15.84
C GLN A 46 7.03 9.99 -16.66
N ILE A 47 7.81 11.03 -16.41
CA ILE A 47 7.72 12.32 -17.09
C ILE A 47 8.51 12.26 -18.39
N SER A 48 7.95 12.77 -19.49
CA SER A 48 8.63 12.89 -20.79
C SER A 48 9.77 13.91 -20.76
N SER A 49 10.66 13.84 -21.74
CA SER A 49 11.74 14.84 -21.90
C SER A 49 11.18 16.25 -22.15
N GLU A 50 10.09 16.35 -22.91
CA GLU A 50 9.35 17.59 -23.16
C GLU A 50 8.83 18.20 -21.86
N THR A 51 8.09 17.41 -21.07
CA THR A 51 7.56 17.86 -19.79
C THR A 51 8.68 18.21 -18.80
N SER A 52 9.78 17.45 -18.81
CA SER A 52 10.94 17.74 -17.95
C SER A 52 11.58 19.09 -18.32
N TYR A 53 11.70 19.39 -19.61
CA TYR A 53 12.17 20.70 -20.10
C TYR A 53 11.24 21.82 -19.62
N VAL A 54 9.92 21.65 -19.78
CA VAL A 54 8.91 22.64 -19.36
C VAL A 54 9.02 22.93 -17.86
N LEU A 55 9.06 21.89 -17.03
CA LEU A 55 9.20 22.05 -15.57
C LEU A 55 10.49 22.79 -15.20
N GLN A 56 11.61 22.43 -15.81
CA GLN A 56 12.89 23.10 -15.58
C GLN A 56 12.87 24.56 -16.02
N ARG A 57 12.28 24.85 -17.17
CA ARG A 57 12.20 26.21 -17.74
C ARG A 57 11.46 27.19 -16.84
N PHE A 58 10.42 26.71 -16.17
CA PHE A 58 9.61 27.53 -15.25
C PHE A 58 9.94 27.31 -13.76
N GLY A 59 11.04 26.61 -13.47
CA GLY A 59 11.52 26.42 -12.09
C GLY A 59 10.57 25.60 -11.20
N MET A 60 9.76 24.72 -11.81
CA MET A 60 8.78 23.90 -11.09
C MET A 60 9.35 22.52 -10.75
N ARG A 61 8.97 22.03 -9.56
CA ARG A 61 9.34 20.67 -9.15
C ARG A 61 8.41 19.64 -9.80
N GLN A 62 8.95 18.46 -10.02
CA GLN A 62 8.15 17.34 -10.48
C GLN A 62 7.06 17.00 -9.46
N PRO A 63 5.82 16.68 -9.91
CA PRO A 63 4.76 16.19 -9.03
C PRO A 63 5.14 14.92 -8.28
N THR A 64 4.52 14.72 -7.13
CA THR A 64 4.71 13.52 -6.31
C THR A 64 4.37 12.25 -7.10
N TYR A 65 5.26 11.26 -7.10
CA TYR A 65 4.99 9.99 -7.77
C TYR A 65 4.07 9.12 -6.94
N VAL A 66 2.92 8.75 -7.50
CA VAL A 66 1.91 7.89 -6.90
C VAL A 66 1.47 6.86 -7.95
N ASN A 67 2.06 5.68 -7.92
CA ASN A 67 1.70 4.61 -8.85
C ASN A 67 0.40 3.87 -8.47
N ASN A 68 0.02 3.94 -7.20
CA ASN A 68 -1.13 3.24 -6.66
C ASN A 68 -1.78 4.08 -5.56
N ILE A 69 -3.08 4.35 -5.70
CA ILE A 69 -3.84 5.21 -4.78
C ILE A 69 -4.54 4.42 -3.66
N GLY A 70 -4.45 3.10 -3.67
CA GLY A 70 -5.05 2.24 -2.66
C GLY A 70 -4.61 2.62 -1.24
N THR A 71 -5.50 2.45 -0.29
CA THR A 71 -5.25 2.68 1.13
C THR A 71 -4.26 1.64 1.66
N ARG A 72 -3.38 2.05 2.57
CA ARG A 72 -2.39 1.17 3.21
C ARG A 72 -2.71 0.94 4.68
N VAL A 73 -2.12 -0.08 5.28
CA VAL A 73 -2.27 -0.38 6.72
C VAL A 73 -1.94 0.82 7.60
N ARG A 74 -0.93 1.63 7.24
CA ARG A 74 -0.59 2.86 7.98
C ARG A 74 -1.70 3.93 7.99
N ASP A 75 -2.62 3.85 7.03
CA ASP A 75 -3.74 4.78 6.89
C ASP A 75 -4.98 4.28 7.68
N MET A 76 -4.87 3.09 8.31
CA MET A 76 -5.87 2.50 9.19
C MET A 76 -5.63 2.87 10.64
N GLU A 77 -6.64 2.69 11.48
CA GLU A 77 -6.49 2.72 12.93
C GLU A 77 -5.72 1.47 13.41
N ILE A 78 -4.45 1.64 13.78
CA ILE A 78 -3.64 0.59 14.37
C ILE A 78 -3.78 0.68 15.90
N ARG A 79 -4.37 -0.36 16.52
CA ARG A 79 -4.52 -0.45 17.97
C ARG A 79 -3.17 -0.57 18.65
N LYS A 80 -2.90 0.30 19.64
CA LYS A 80 -1.65 0.31 20.40
C LYS A 80 -1.74 -0.63 21.60
N ILE A 81 -1.76 -1.93 21.35
CA ILE A 81 -1.65 -2.96 22.39
C ILE A 81 -0.15 -3.13 22.68
N PRO A 82 0.31 -2.97 23.93
CA PRO A 82 1.73 -3.12 24.25
C PRO A 82 2.19 -4.56 24.06
N GLY A 83 3.43 -4.72 23.59
CA GLY A 83 4.09 -6.02 23.57
C GLY A 83 4.42 -6.48 25.00
N ILE A 84 4.29 -7.77 25.27
CA ILE A 84 4.59 -8.37 26.56
C ILE A 84 5.83 -9.27 26.48
N ASN A 85 6.50 -9.45 27.62
CA ASN A 85 7.61 -10.37 27.73
C ASN A 85 7.12 -11.82 27.82
N GLU A 86 7.82 -12.77 27.19
CA GLU A 86 7.51 -14.19 27.19
C GLU A 86 7.51 -14.86 28.57
N GLY A 87 8.20 -14.26 29.55
CA GLY A 87 8.34 -14.79 30.91
C GLY A 87 7.19 -14.48 31.87
N ILE A 88 6.27 -13.56 31.52
CA ILE A 88 5.14 -13.25 32.42
C ILE A 88 4.20 -14.43 32.60
N SER A 89 3.51 -14.49 33.76
CA SER A 89 2.55 -15.56 34.03
C SER A 89 1.31 -15.50 33.14
N THR A 90 0.68 -16.65 32.86
CA THR A 90 -0.60 -16.70 32.14
C THR A 90 -1.69 -15.93 32.88
N LYS A 91 -1.64 -15.89 34.23
CA LYS A 91 -2.52 -15.06 35.06
C LYS A 91 -2.38 -13.56 34.75
N LYS A 92 -1.13 -13.09 34.68
CA LYS A 92 -0.84 -11.70 34.36
C LYS A 92 -1.28 -11.34 32.94
N ALA A 93 -0.97 -12.19 31.97
CA ALA A 93 -1.43 -12.02 30.59
C ALA A 93 -2.96 -11.93 30.48
N TRP A 94 -3.69 -12.84 31.18
CA TRP A 94 -5.15 -12.79 31.26
C TRP A 94 -5.66 -11.47 31.83
N SER A 95 -5.07 -10.99 32.93
CA SER A 95 -5.46 -9.71 33.53
C SER A 95 -5.24 -8.54 32.57
N MET A 96 -4.09 -8.51 31.87
CA MET A 96 -3.80 -7.50 30.84
C MET A 96 -4.81 -7.56 29.67
N MET A 97 -5.18 -8.77 29.21
CA MET A 97 -6.20 -8.92 28.17
C MET A 97 -7.55 -8.32 28.61
N ALA A 98 -7.95 -8.57 29.85
CA ALA A 98 -9.19 -8.04 30.41
C ALA A 98 -9.17 -6.51 30.52
N GLU A 99 -8.09 -5.93 31.05
CA GLU A 99 -7.92 -4.47 31.21
C GLU A 99 -7.93 -3.73 29.86
N MET A 100 -7.28 -4.31 28.83
CA MET A 100 -7.15 -3.70 27.51
C MET A 100 -8.30 -4.07 26.57
N ASN A 101 -9.26 -4.89 27.01
CA ASN A 101 -10.29 -5.48 26.16
C ASN A 101 -9.69 -6.10 24.89
N ALA A 102 -8.61 -6.87 25.07
CA ALA A 102 -7.88 -7.53 24.01
C ALA A 102 -8.06 -9.05 24.10
N VAL A 103 -8.19 -9.71 22.95
CA VAL A 103 -8.28 -11.18 22.89
C VAL A 103 -6.97 -11.84 22.47
N THR A 104 -5.98 -11.02 22.10
CA THR A 104 -4.66 -11.43 21.65
C THR A 104 -3.62 -10.45 22.18
N LEU A 105 -2.53 -10.95 22.76
CA LEU A 105 -1.37 -10.14 23.13
C LEU A 105 -0.16 -10.53 22.28
N PRO A 106 0.58 -9.56 21.76
CA PRO A 106 1.85 -9.78 21.10
C PRO A 106 2.96 -10.01 22.13
N ILE A 107 3.79 -10.99 21.88
CA ILE A 107 4.97 -11.29 22.70
C ILE A 107 6.19 -10.77 21.95
N VAL A 108 6.99 -9.97 22.63
CA VAL A 108 8.15 -9.28 22.03
C VAL A 108 9.40 -9.48 22.88
N ASP A 109 10.56 -9.44 22.21
CA ASP A 109 11.86 -9.43 22.85
C ASP A 109 12.22 -8.04 23.44
N ALA A 110 13.42 -7.94 24.03
CA ALA A 110 13.95 -6.69 24.60
C ALA A 110 14.13 -5.57 23.55
N ASN A 111 14.20 -5.88 22.26
CA ASN A 111 14.33 -4.95 21.15
C ASN A 111 12.97 -4.60 20.51
N ASN A 112 11.88 -5.06 21.11
CA ASN A 112 10.52 -4.95 20.60
C ASN A 112 10.29 -5.69 19.25
N VAL A 113 11.06 -6.75 18.98
CA VAL A 113 10.85 -7.66 17.85
C VAL A 113 9.76 -8.66 18.23
N LEU A 114 8.86 -8.97 17.30
CA LEU A 114 7.76 -9.91 17.55
C LEU A 114 8.27 -11.34 17.59
N ASP A 115 8.14 -11.99 18.77
CA ASP A 115 8.50 -13.41 18.99
C ASP A 115 7.31 -14.35 18.85
N GLY A 116 6.10 -13.88 19.21
CA GLY A 116 4.92 -14.73 19.19
C GLY A 116 3.64 -14.00 19.53
N LEU A 117 2.57 -14.78 19.59
CA LEU A 117 1.23 -14.32 19.99
C LEU A 117 0.65 -15.28 21.03
N ILE A 118 -0.08 -14.73 21.99
CA ILE A 118 -0.92 -15.53 22.89
C ILE A 118 -2.35 -15.02 22.84
N THR A 119 -3.32 -15.94 22.73
CA THR A 119 -4.75 -15.62 22.68
C THR A 119 -5.46 -16.09 23.95
N ILE A 120 -6.65 -15.54 24.19
CA ILE A 120 -7.54 -16.06 25.25
C ILE A 120 -7.77 -17.56 25.10
N ASN A 121 -7.91 -18.05 23.87
CA ASN A 121 -8.11 -19.48 23.61
C ASN A 121 -6.90 -20.34 24.01
N ASP A 122 -5.69 -19.85 23.77
CA ASP A 122 -4.46 -20.56 24.14
C ASP A 122 -4.37 -20.68 25.67
N ILE A 123 -4.70 -19.61 26.42
CA ILE A 123 -4.76 -19.63 27.89
C ILE A 123 -5.88 -20.55 28.38
N ALA A 124 -7.08 -20.50 27.79
CA ALA A 124 -8.19 -21.35 28.19
C ALA A 124 -7.89 -22.84 27.93
N THR A 125 -7.31 -23.16 26.78
CA THR A 125 -6.89 -24.51 26.43
C THR A 125 -5.82 -25.02 27.40
N SER A 126 -4.80 -24.18 27.71
CA SER A 126 -3.76 -24.55 28.67
C SER A 126 -4.33 -24.88 30.06
N TYR A 127 -5.35 -24.15 30.49
CA TYR A 127 -5.99 -24.38 31.77
C TYR A 127 -6.87 -25.65 31.80
N MET A 128 -7.52 -25.98 30.69
CA MET A 128 -8.43 -27.12 30.60
C MET A 128 -7.72 -28.45 30.33
N GLU A 129 -6.64 -28.43 29.55
CA GLU A 129 -5.95 -29.62 29.08
C GLU A 129 -4.77 -30.03 30.00
N ASN A 130 -4.16 -29.06 30.69
CA ASN A 130 -2.96 -29.31 31.50
C ASN A 130 -3.32 -29.56 32.96
N GLN A 131 -3.66 -30.82 33.28
CA GLN A 131 -3.87 -31.30 34.65
C GLN A 131 -2.67 -32.13 35.19
N ASP A 132 -1.56 -32.13 34.47
CA ASP A 132 -0.33 -32.86 34.86
C ASP A 132 0.47 -32.02 35.87
N SER A 133 0.77 -32.65 37.06
CA SER A 133 1.56 -32.02 38.13
C SER A 133 2.98 -31.62 37.73
N THR A 134 3.52 -32.19 36.64
CA THR A 134 4.86 -31.88 36.10
C THR A 134 4.90 -30.63 35.22
N MET A 135 3.74 -30.10 34.79
CA MET A 135 3.69 -29.01 33.79
C MET A 135 4.37 -27.73 34.25
N ILE A 136 4.31 -27.41 35.54
CA ILE A 136 4.96 -26.23 36.13
C ILE A 136 6.46 -26.26 35.93
N ALA A 137 7.05 -27.43 36.18
CA ALA A 137 8.47 -27.67 35.97
C ALA A 137 8.84 -27.71 34.48
N LYS A 138 8.06 -28.42 33.64
CA LYS A 138 8.24 -28.47 32.18
C LYS A 138 8.16 -27.08 31.54
N ALA A 139 7.28 -26.21 32.05
CA ALA A 139 7.17 -24.83 31.61
C ALA A 139 8.33 -23.95 32.08
N LYS A 140 9.23 -24.45 32.90
CA LYS A 140 10.34 -23.70 33.51
C LYS A 140 9.82 -22.44 34.21
N THR A 141 8.92 -22.62 35.18
CA THR A 141 8.18 -21.53 35.80
C THR A 141 9.08 -20.72 36.75
N PRO A 142 9.28 -19.41 36.51
CA PRO A 142 10.03 -18.55 37.40
C PRO A 142 9.35 -18.41 38.77
N TYR A 143 10.12 -18.44 39.85
CA TYR A 143 9.56 -18.23 41.20
C TYR A 143 8.89 -16.86 41.33
N CYS A 144 9.35 -15.82 40.66
CA CYS A 144 8.69 -14.52 40.66
C CYS A 144 7.23 -14.61 40.18
N ASN A 145 6.91 -15.46 39.19
CA ASN A 145 5.53 -15.70 38.74
C ASN A 145 4.70 -16.41 39.81
N ILE A 146 5.30 -17.37 40.52
CA ILE A 146 4.66 -18.09 41.65
C ILE A 146 4.32 -17.09 42.76
N LEU A 147 5.30 -16.29 43.14
CA LEU A 147 5.15 -15.24 44.17
C LEU A 147 4.05 -14.26 43.80
N GLU A 148 4.05 -13.72 42.58
CA GLU A 148 3.06 -12.75 42.11
C GLU A 148 1.65 -13.37 42.06
N THR A 149 1.52 -14.57 41.44
CA THR A 149 0.20 -15.20 41.19
C THR A 149 -0.45 -15.70 42.47
N LEU A 150 0.32 -16.25 43.40
CA LEU A 150 -0.16 -16.82 44.67
C LEU A 150 -0.07 -15.84 45.85
N GLU A 151 0.27 -14.58 45.61
CA GLU A 151 0.42 -13.57 46.66
C GLU A 151 1.42 -14.05 47.75
N ALA A 152 2.42 -14.82 47.30
CA ALA A 152 3.34 -15.49 48.18
C ALA A 152 4.60 -14.63 48.49
N LYS A 153 5.24 -14.98 49.61
CA LYS A 153 6.54 -14.42 50.04
C LYS A 153 7.56 -15.54 50.12
N MET A 154 8.75 -15.29 49.60
CA MET A 154 9.86 -16.22 49.73
C MET A 154 10.60 -15.98 51.05
N LEU A 155 10.73 -17.02 51.87
CA LEU A 155 11.46 -17.00 53.15
C LEU A 155 12.86 -17.59 52.99
N VAL A 156 13.02 -18.58 52.11
CA VAL A 156 14.27 -19.24 51.75
C VAL A 156 14.29 -19.48 50.25
N GLY A 157 15.39 -19.22 49.59
CA GLY A 157 15.56 -19.45 48.14
C GLY A 157 15.95 -18.16 47.41
N ASP A 158 15.93 -18.22 46.07
CA ASP A 158 16.19 -17.12 45.16
C ASP A 158 14.95 -16.82 44.34
N PRO A 159 14.36 -15.61 44.45
CA PRO A 159 13.19 -15.21 43.68
C PRO A 159 13.39 -15.22 42.16
N ASP A 160 14.63 -15.07 41.70
CA ASP A 160 14.98 -15.02 40.27
C ASP A 160 15.24 -16.42 39.68
N ALA A 161 15.29 -17.47 40.55
CA ALA A 161 15.42 -18.85 40.11
C ALA A 161 14.16 -19.37 39.42
N VAL A 162 14.30 -20.51 38.76
CA VAL A 162 13.24 -21.18 37.98
C VAL A 162 12.95 -22.53 38.59
N PHE A 163 11.66 -22.88 38.74
CA PHE A 163 11.23 -24.23 39.08
C PHE A 163 11.21 -25.06 37.79
N GLU A 164 12.15 -25.97 37.63
CA GLU A 164 12.35 -26.74 36.39
C GLU A 164 12.41 -28.28 36.58
N HIS A 165 12.30 -28.75 37.83
CA HIS A 165 12.27 -30.18 38.16
C HIS A 165 11.22 -30.47 39.20
N GLY A 166 10.72 -31.71 39.22
CA GLY A 166 9.74 -32.20 40.18
C GLY A 166 8.28 -32.01 39.82
N ASN A 167 7.44 -32.48 40.69
CA ASN A 167 5.96 -32.41 40.59
C ASN A 167 5.40 -31.40 41.60
N VAL A 168 4.14 -31.05 41.44
CA VAL A 168 3.38 -30.33 42.47
C VAL A 168 2.59 -31.39 43.29
N VAL A 169 2.89 -31.49 44.56
CA VAL A 169 2.29 -32.47 45.49
C VAL A 169 1.56 -31.71 46.60
N ILE A 170 0.37 -32.19 47.01
CA ILE A 170 -0.37 -31.61 48.13
C ILE A 170 -0.20 -32.54 49.34
N ALA A 171 0.34 -32.00 50.42
CA ALA A 171 0.63 -32.73 51.68
C ALA A 171 -0.65 -32.94 52.52
N VAL A 172 -1.51 -33.86 52.11
CA VAL A 172 -2.75 -34.18 52.82
C VAL A 172 -2.68 -35.42 53.72
N ALA A 173 -1.70 -36.31 53.43
CA ALA A 173 -1.47 -37.54 54.21
C ALA A 173 -0.69 -37.25 55.50
N ASN A 174 -0.62 -38.27 56.40
CA ASN A 174 0.29 -38.21 57.53
C ASN A 174 1.73 -38.22 57.07
N PRO A 175 2.69 -37.63 57.83
CA PRO A 175 4.10 -37.50 57.44
C PRO A 175 4.77 -38.81 57.00
N ASP A 176 4.55 -39.88 57.75
CA ASP A 176 5.06 -41.23 57.47
C ASP A 176 4.54 -41.84 56.15
N VAL A 177 3.36 -41.41 55.69
CA VAL A 177 2.78 -41.82 54.40
C VAL A 177 3.26 -40.90 53.28
N MET A 178 3.48 -39.61 53.57
CA MET A 178 3.91 -38.61 52.60
C MET A 178 5.29 -38.92 52.01
N GLU A 179 6.21 -39.49 52.79
CA GLU A 179 7.55 -39.91 52.35
C GLU A 179 7.51 -40.81 51.11
N ASN A 180 6.43 -41.58 50.93
CA ASN A 180 6.25 -42.46 49.77
C ASN A 180 5.76 -41.76 48.51
N TYR A 181 5.32 -40.50 48.60
CA TYR A 181 4.72 -39.74 47.50
C TYR A 181 5.50 -38.48 47.12
N ILE A 182 6.47 -38.08 47.94
CA ILE A 182 7.33 -36.92 47.66
C ILE A 182 8.60 -37.44 47.00
N GLU A 183 8.84 -36.94 45.81
CA GLU A 183 10.07 -37.22 45.07
C GLU A 183 11.04 -36.04 45.19
N LYS A 184 12.28 -36.30 44.78
CA LYS A 184 13.32 -35.26 44.77
C LYS A 184 12.87 -34.09 43.88
N ASP A 185 13.16 -32.89 44.37
CA ASP A 185 12.87 -31.60 43.71
C ASP A 185 11.38 -31.26 43.59
N ASP A 186 10.47 -32.02 44.19
CA ASP A 186 9.04 -31.71 44.19
C ASP A 186 8.70 -30.37 44.88
N MET A 187 7.63 -29.71 44.42
CA MET A 187 6.98 -28.59 45.12
C MET A 187 5.85 -29.12 46.00
N VAL A 188 6.01 -29.02 47.31
CA VAL A 188 5.04 -29.55 48.27
C VAL A 188 4.18 -28.44 48.86
N ILE A 189 2.86 -28.44 48.52
CA ILE A 189 1.87 -27.52 49.10
C ILE A 189 1.44 -28.09 50.45
N THR A 190 1.65 -27.32 51.53
CA THR A 190 1.40 -27.76 52.90
C THR A 190 0.77 -26.65 53.74
N GLY A 191 0.31 -26.99 54.94
CA GLY A 191 -0.18 -26.03 55.93
C GLY A 191 0.80 -25.80 57.06
N ASN A 192 0.28 -25.53 58.25
CA ASN A 192 1.04 -25.15 59.44
C ASN A 192 1.61 -26.34 60.25
N ARG A 193 1.46 -27.59 59.77
CA ARG A 193 1.97 -28.76 60.49
C ARG A 193 3.49 -28.84 60.34
N TYR A 194 4.19 -28.72 61.49
CA TYR A 194 5.66 -28.79 61.55
C TYR A 194 6.21 -30.11 60.97
N GLU A 195 5.58 -31.22 61.33
CA GLU A 195 5.97 -32.57 60.92
C GLU A 195 5.85 -32.75 59.40
N SER A 196 4.79 -32.16 58.78
CA SER A 196 4.64 -32.23 57.33
C SER A 196 5.68 -31.39 56.58
N GLN A 197 6.06 -30.24 57.15
CA GLN A 197 7.12 -29.40 56.58
C GLN A 197 8.49 -30.08 56.71
N LEU A 198 8.76 -30.71 57.88
CA LEU A 198 9.97 -31.46 58.14
C LEU A 198 10.12 -32.66 57.17
N SER A 199 9.11 -33.53 57.14
CA SER A 199 9.07 -34.70 56.24
C SER A 199 9.26 -34.34 54.79
N ALA A 200 8.61 -33.27 54.29
CA ALA A 200 8.74 -32.80 52.91
C ALA A 200 10.21 -32.44 52.58
N ILE A 201 10.90 -31.71 53.48
CA ILE A 201 12.29 -31.32 53.25
C ILE A 201 13.23 -32.51 53.31
N GLU A 202 13.03 -33.42 54.30
CA GLU A 202 13.84 -34.62 54.47
C GLU A 202 13.65 -35.63 53.32
N SER A 203 12.45 -35.66 52.69
CA SER A 203 12.20 -36.45 51.49
C SER A 203 12.81 -35.84 50.21
N GLY A 204 13.44 -34.66 50.30
CA GLY A 204 14.16 -34.05 49.19
C GLY A 204 13.32 -33.09 48.34
N ALA A 205 12.22 -32.54 48.88
CA ALA A 205 11.45 -31.53 48.20
C ALA A 205 12.32 -30.32 47.80
N GLY A 206 12.20 -29.87 46.55
CA GLY A 206 12.88 -28.66 46.04
C GLY A 206 12.22 -27.35 46.52
N CYS A 207 10.92 -27.44 46.89
CA CYS A 207 10.18 -26.28 47.37
C CYS A 207 9.05 -26.73 48.32
N ILE A 208 8.87 -26.00 49.44
CA ILE A 208 7.65 -26.10 50.25
C ILE A 208 6.88 -24.77 50.14
N LEU A 209 5.57 -24.86 49.89
CA LEU A 209 4.65 -23.75 49.82
C LEU A 209 3.63 -23.82 50.99
N VAL A 210 3.83 -22.98 51.97
CA VAL A 210 3.05 -22.97 53.21
C VAL A 210 1.85 -22.06 53.09
N CYS A 211 0.63 -22.60 53.19
CA CYS A 211 -0.65 -21.92 53.01
C CYS A 211 -1.15 -21.24 54.29
N LEU A 212 -2.24 -20.43 54.16
CA LEU A 212 -2.99 -19.76 55.23
C LEU A 212 -2.16 -18.72 56.01
N GLY A 213 -1.09 -18.19 55.42
CA GLY A 213 -0.24 -17.21 56.09
C GLY A 213 0.47 -17.77 57.34
N ALA A 214 0.59 -19.11 57.44
CA ALA A 214 1.17 -19.75 58.60
C ALA A 214 2.66 -19.39 58.76
N GLU A 215 3.09 -19.15 59.98
CA GLU A 215 4.49 -18.89 60.31
C GLU A 215 5.33 -20.16 60.13
N VAL A 216 6.47 -20.00 59.47
CA VAL A 216 7.47 -21.09 59.32
C VAL A 216 8.57 -20.88 60.35
N SER A 217 8.80 -21.93 61.19
CA SER A 217 9.77 -21.86 62.26
C SER A 217 11.20 -21.63 61.72
N ARG A 218 12.07 -21.00 62.51
CA ARG A 218 13.47 -20.79 62.15
C ARG A 218 14.23 -22.09 61.95
N SER A 219 13.85 -23.16 62.65
CA SER A 219 14.45 -24.51 62.47
C SER A 219 14.12 -25.08 61.10
N ILE A 220 12.86 -25.00 60.64
CA ILE A 220 12.46 -25.40 59.28
C ILE A 220 13.19 -24.58 58.23
N GLN A 221 13.24 -23.23 58.39
CA GLN A 221 13.95 -22.37 57.45
C GLN A 221 15.46 -22.68 57.38
N LYS A 222 16.09 -23.08 58.51
CA LYS A 222 17.48 -23.51 58.51
C LYS A 222 17.65 -24.84 57.79
N LEU A 223 16.82 -25.81 58.12
CA LEU A 223 16.82 -27.13 57.47
C LEU A 223 16.63 -27.03 55.96
N ALA A 224 15.70 -26.16 55.52
CA ALA A 224 15.46 -25.90 54.10
C ALA A 224 16.68 -25.32 53.39
N ARG A 225 17.40 -24.37 54.01
CA ARG A 225 18.67 -23.86 53.46
C ARG A 225 19.74 -24.96 53.36
N ASP A 226 19.87 -25.80 54.38
CA ASP A 226 20.87 -26.87 54.43
C ASP A 226 20.57 -27.95 53.36
N ASN A 227 19.31 -28.09 52.92
CA ASN A 227 18.84 -29.03 51.88
C ASN A 227 18.54 -28.40 50.53
N ASN A 228 18.89 -27.12 50.29
CA ASN A 228 18.54 -26.38 49.05
C ASN A 228 17.06 -26.39 48.70
N CYS A 229 16.18 -26.44 49.70
CA CYS A 229 14.74 -26.37 49.53
C CYS A 229 14.24 -24.95 49.65
N ALA A 230 13.50 -24.44 48.65
CA ALA A 230 12.88 -23.15 48.73
C ALA A 230 11.69 -23.18 49.70
N VAL A 231 11.48 -22.09 50.43
CA VAL A 231 10.35 -21.94 51.36
C VAL A 231 9.54 -20.70 51.00
N LEU A 232 8.30 -20.94 50.60
CA LEU A 232 7.33 -19.90 50.30
C LEU A 232 6.18 -19.93 51.30
N THR A 233 5.59 -18.75 51.60
CA THR A 233 4.36 -18.67 52.38
C THR A 233 3.36 -17.81 51.65
N THR A 234 2.08 -18.21 51.64
CA THR A 234 0.97 -17.50 51.01
C THR A 234 -0.22 -17.36 51.96
N PRO A 235 -0.97 -16.25 51.93
CA PRO A 235 -2.21 -16.11 52.70
C PRO A 235 -3.35 -17.00 52.18
N LEU A 236 -3.24 -17.55 50.96
CA LEU A 236 -4.23 -18.38 50.33
C LEU A 236 -4.34 -19.75 50.99
N ASP A 237 -5.54 -20.34 50.92
CA ASP A 237 -5.75 -21.72 51.36
C ASP A 237 -5.26 -22.73 50.31
N THR A 238 -5.09 -23.99 50.74
CA THR A 238 -4.55 -25.08 49.91
C THR A 238 -5.36 -25.33 48.63
N TYR A 239 -6.70 -25.23 48.68
CA TYR A 239 -7.57 -25.38 47.51
C TYR A 239 -7.30 -24.28 46.49
N THR A 240 -7.30 -23.02 46.94
CA THR A 240 -7.03 -21.86 46.10
C THR A 240 -5.64 -21.92 45.46
N VAL A 241 -4.62 -22.33 46.22
CA VAL A 241 -3.25 -22.53 45.72
C VAL A 241 -3.23 -23.61 44.65
N ALA A 242 -3.77 -24.81 44.94
CA ALA A 242 -3.82 -25.93 44.00
C ALA A 242 -4.54 -25.55 42.68
N HIS A 243 -5.56 -24.70 42.78
CA HIS A 243 -6.32 -24.23 41.62
C HIS A 243 -5.57 -23.16 40.81
N ARG A 244 -4.80 -22.30 41.46
CA ARG A 244 -4.09 -21.20 40.83
C ARG A 244 -2.65 -21.53 40.39
N ILE A 245 -2.06 -22.59 40.87
CA ILE A 245 -0.64 -22.87 40.62
C ILE A 245 -0.30 -23.01 39.14
N SER A 246 -1.21 -23.60 38.34
CA SER A 246 -1.04 -23.70 36.89
C SER A 246 -1.05 -22.35 36.18
N GLN A 247 -1.63 -21.33 36.80
CA GLN A 247 -1.67 -19.98 36.25
C GLN A 247 -0.33 -19.21 36.44
N CYS A 248 0.61 -19.78 37.18
CA CYS A 248 1.97 -19.23 37.36
C CYS A 248 2.86 -19.46 36.13
N MET A 249 2.51 -20.42 35.27
CA MET A 249 3.33 -20.78 34.12
C MET A 249 3.55 -19.59 33.18
N PRO A 250 4.77 -19.44 32.62
CA PRO A 250 5.08 -18.36 31.71
C PRO A 250 4.32 -18.52 30.38
N VAL A 251 3.93 -17.40 29.76
CA VAL A 251 3.22 -17.43 28.47
C VAL A 251 4.03 -18.08 27.36
N LYS A 252 5.34 -18.11 27.48
CA LYS A 252 6.26 -18.81 26.57
C LYS A 252 5.87 -20.27 26.32
N ALA A 253 5.35 -20.95 27.33
CA ALA A 253 4.94 -22.37 27.22
C ALA A 253 3.75 -22.60 26.29
N PHE A 254 2.95 -21.56 26.02
CA PHE A 254 1.66 -21.65 25.32
C PHE A 254 1.55 -20.71 24.12
N MET A 255 2.52 -19.81 23.91
CA MET A 255 2.50 -18.86 22.81
C MET A 255 2.69 -19.57 21.46
N ARG A 256 2.11 -19.00 20.44
CA ARG A 256 2.33 -19.40 19.06
C ARG A 256 3.52 -18.64 18.49
N THR A 257 4.47 -19.36 17.95
CA THR A 257 5.71 -18.80 17.36
C THR A 257 5.83 -19.09 15.87
N LYS A 258 5.04 -20.04 15.35
CA LYS A 258 5.07 -20.45 13.94
C LYS A 258 3.82 -19.97 13.21
N ASP A 259 3.96 -19.78 11.89
CA ASP A 259 2.87 -19.42 10.99
C ASP A 259 2.11 -18.15 11.42
N LEU A 260 2.85 -17.19 11.98
CA LEU A 260 2.30 -15.91 12.37
C LEU A 260 1.96 -15.08 11.11
N VAL A 261 0.67 -14.78 10.95
CA VAL A 261 0.24 -13.85 9.89
C VAL A 261 0.46 -12.43 10.38
N THR A 262 1.42 -11.73 9.78
CA THR A 262 1.80 -10.35 10.11
C THR A 262 1.61 -9.44 8.89
N PHE A 263 1.42 -8.15 9.14
CA PHE A 263 1.35 -7.13 8.10
C PHE A 263 2.33 -6.02 8.36
N THR A 264 2.66 -5.26 7.31
CA THR A 264 3.50 -4.07 7.41
C THR A 264 2.68 -2.79 7.21
N PRO A 265 3.13 -1.63 7.73
CA PRO A 265 2.46 -0.35 7.49
C PRO A 265 2.34 0.02 6.01
N SER A 266 3.15 -0.58 5.13
CA SER A 266 3.16 -0.34 3.69
C SER A 266 2.21 -1.23 2.89
N ASP A 267 1.69 -2.30 3.47
CA ASP A 267 0.80 -3.23 2.78
C ASP A 267 -0.52 -2.55 2.39
N TYR A 268 -1.04 -2.91 1.21
CA TYR A 268 -2.32 -2.41 0.75
C TYR A 268 -3.48 -3.13 1.43
N THR A 269 -4.53 -2.39 1.76
CA THR A 269 -5.70 -2.91 2.49
C THR A 269 -6.45 -3.99 1.72
N ASP A 270 -6.45 -3.94 0.40
CA ASP A 270 -7.09 -4.97 -0.43
C ASP A 270 -6.36 -6.31 -0.34
N ALA A 271 -5.03 -6.30 -0.39
CA ALA A 271 -4.23 -7.51 -0.26
C ALA A 271 -4.39 -8.17 1.11
N ILE A 272 -4.41 -7.36 2.19
CA ILE A 272 -4.59 -7.91 3.54
C ILE A 272 -6.02 -8.40 3.81
N LYS A 273 -7.04 -7.82 3.15
CA LYS A 273 -8.44 -8.21 3.26
C LYS A 273 -8.65 -9.67 2.89
N ASP A 274 -8.09 -10.12 1.77
CA ASP A 274 -8.20 -11.50 1.32
C ASP A 274 -7.54 -12.46 2.32
N THR A 275 -6.35 -12.11 2.81
CA THR A 275 -5.66 -12.89 3.85
C THR A 275 -6.49 -12.97 5.13
N MET A 276 -7.04 -11.86 5.59
CA MET A 276 -7.87 -11.81 6.79
C MET A 276 -9.16 -12.61 6.65
N GLN A 277 -9.78 -12.63 5.46
CA GLN A 277 -11.02 -13.38 5.20
C GLN A 277 -10.80 -14.89 5.25
N ASN A 278 -9.67 -15.36 4.76
CA ASN A 278 -9.34 -16.78 4.64
C ASN A 278 -8.73 -17.39 5.91
N THR A 279 -8.53 -16.61 6.97
CA THR A 279 -7.97 -17.09 8.24
C THR A 279 -9.00 -17.04 9.36
N ARG A 280 -8.85 -17.90 10.39
CA ARG A 280 -9.67 -17.87 11.61
C ARG A 280 -9.10 -16.92 12.68
N ILE A 281 -7.99 -16.25 12.39
CA ILE A 281 -7.33 -15.31 13.29
C ILE A 281 -8.17 -14.02 13.37
N ARG A 282 -8.27 -13.43 14.56
CA ARG A 282 -9.04 -12.19 14.79
C ARG A 282 -8.18 -10.94 14.74
N ASP A 283 -7.02 -10.99 15.36
CA ASP A 283 -6.09 -9.88 15.48
C ASP A 283 -4.76 -10.22 14.81
N PHE A 284 -4.23 -9.28 14.06
CA PHE A 284 -3.01 -9.44 13.26
C PHE A 284 -1.97 -8.41 13.72
N PRO A 285 -0.75 -8.82 14.08
CA PRO A 285 0.30 -7.89 14.41
C PRO A 285 0.79 -7.14 13.16
N VAL A 286 1.04 -5.85 13.36
CA VAL A 286 1.72 -5.00 12.38
C VAL A 286 3.17 -4.86 12.83
N ILE A 287 4.10 -5.16 11.94
CA ILE A 287 5.54 -5.09 12.18
C ILE A 287 6.20 -4.13 11.17
N ASP A 288 7.27 -3.49 11.58
CA ASP A 288 8.06 -2.67 10.67
C ASP A 288 9.01 -3.55 9.81
N LYS A 289 9.77 -2.90 8.92
CA LYS A 289 10.75 -3.56 8.04
C LYS A 289 11.89 -4.30 8.79
N ASN A 290 12.06 -4.02 10.08
CA ASN A 290 13.07 -4.64 10.93
C ASN A 290 12.45 -5.73 11.83
N GLY A 291 11.17 -6.09 11.63
CA GLY A 291 10.44 -7.04 12.45
C GLY A 291 9.95 -6.49 13.79
N LYS A 292 10.13 -5.17 14.06
CA LYS A 292 9.66 -4.56 15.30
C LYS A 292 8.15 -4.40 15.28
N TYR A 293 7.54 -4.73 16.39
CA TYR A 293 6.12 -4.61 16.60
C TYR A 293 5.66 -3.15 16.64
N VAL A 294 4.63 -2.83 15.87
CA VAL A 294 4.04 -1.48 15.73
C VAL A 294 2.68 -1.38 16.43
N GLY A 295 1.89 -2.43 16.38
CA GLY A 295 0.53 -2.49 16.92
C GLY A 295 -0.27 -3.64 16.34
N MET A 296 -1.58 -3.68 16.61
CA MET A 296 -2.50 -4.73 16.15
C MET A 296 -3.58 -4.15 15.26
N ILE A 297 -3.97 -4.90 14.24
CA ILE A 297 -5.15 -4.63 13.42
C ILE A 297 -6.07 -5.84 13.41
N SER A 298 -7.34 -5.61 13.11
CA SER A 298 -8.36 -6.65 12.99
C SER A 298 -9.26 -6.38 11.78
N ARG A 299 -10.10 -7.35 11.42
CA ARG A 299 -11.12 -7.15 10.35
C ARG A 299 -12.01 -5.94 10.60
N ARG A 300 -12.27 -5.58 11.87
CA ARG A 300 -13.07 -4.43 12.22
C ARG A 300 -12.46 -3.11 11.76
N ASN A 301 -11.13 -3.03 11.75
CA ASN A 301 -10.42 -1.84 11.29
C ASN A 301 -10.55 -1.62 9.78
N LEU A 302 -10.87 -2.67 9.00
CA LEU A 302 -11.17 -2.54 7.56
C LEU A 302 -12.49 -1.80 7.29
N LEU A 303 -13.44 -1.82 8.22
CA LEU A 303 -14.74 -1.15 8.06
C LEU A 303 -14.66 0.38 8.18
N GLY A 304 -13.63 0.89 8.83
CA GLY A 304 -13.41 2.33 9.07
C GLY A 304 -12.37 2.98 8.15
N ILE A 305 -11.94 2.30 7.09
CA ILE A 305 -10.91 2.82 6.19
C ILE A 305 -11.44 4.04 5.45
N ARG A 306 -10.74 5.16 5.59
CA ARG A 306 -10.98 6.34 4.78
C ARG A 306 -10.28 6.18 3.43
N LYS A 307 -11.06 6.21 2.36
CA LYS A 307 -10.51 6.23 1.01
C LYS A 307 -9.67 7.50 0.82
N ARG A 308 -8.59 7.40 0.05
CA ARG A 308 -7.82 8.57 -0.36
C ARG A 308 -8.63 9.39 -1.35
N SER A 309 -8.62 10.70 -1.18
CA SER A 309 -9.34 11.61 -2.05
C SER A 309 -8.48 12.05 -3.21
N VAL A 310 -9.07 12.06 -4.40
CA VAL A 310 -8.39 12.41 -5.65
C VAL A 310 -9.22 13.36 -6.49
N ILE A 311 -8.55 14.18 -7.27
CA ILE A 311 -9.08 14.94 -8.40
C ILE A 311 -8.38 14.40 -9.63
N LEU A 312 -9.15 14.10 -10.68
CA LEU A 312 -8.61 13.65 -11.95
C LEU A 312 -8.56 14.80 -12.95
N VAL A 313 -7.45 14.96 -13.62
CA VAL A 313 -7.28 15.92 -14.71
C VAL A 313 -6.80 15.21 -15.95
N ASP A 314 -7.28 15.66 -17.12
CA ASP A 314 -6.86 15.17 -18.42
C ASP A 314 -7.16 13.69 -18.70
N HIS A 315 -8.08 13.10 -17.98
CA HIS A 315 -8.64 11.77 -18.25
C HIS A 315 -9.89 11.49 -17.42
N ASN A 316 -10.76 10.63 -17.96
CA ASN A 316 -11.96 10.13 -17.27
C ASN A 316 -12.20 8.63 -17.55
N GLU A 317 -11.17 7.88 -17.95
CA GLU A 317 -11.23 6.45 -18.19
C GLU A 317 -10.43 5.67 -17.15
N ARG A 318 -11.00 4.59 -16.61
CA ARG A 318 -10.32 3.72 -15.62
C ARG A 318 -9.00 3.15 -16.15
N SER A 319 -8.95 2.79 -17.42
CA SER A 319 -7.75 2.26 -18.08
C SER A 319 -6.56 3.23 -18.12
N GLN A 320 -6.84 4.52 -18.02
CA GLN A 320 -5.84 5.59 -18.02
C GLN A 320 -5.52 6.12 -16.62
N ALA A 321 -6.31 5.76 -15.63
CA ALA A 321 -6.14 6.22 -14.26
C ALA A 321 -4.99 5.50 -13.53
N VAL A 322 -4.60 6.05 -12.38
CA VAL A 322 -3.69 5.43 -11.43
C VAL A 322 -4.24 4.08 -10.93
N GLU A 323 -3.36 3.15 -10.58
CA GLU A 323 -3.77 1.85 -10.03
C GLU A 323 -4.65 2.00 -8.79
N ASN A 324 -5.64 1.12 -8.66
CA ASN A 324 -6.63 1.09 -7.57
C ASN A 324 -7.51 2.35 -7.46
N ILE A 325 -7.77 3.03 -8.57
CA ILE A 325 -8.66 4.22 -8.59
C ILE A 325 -10.07 3.92 -8.07
N GLU A 326 -10.58 2.72 -8.23
CA GLU A 326 -11.88 2.25 -7.71
C GLU A 326 -11.96 2.29 -6.17
N ASN A 327 -10.81 2.26 -5.52
CA ASN A 327 -10.69 2.34 -4.06
C ASN A 327 -10.41 3.76 -3.56
N ALA A 328 -10.35 4.75 -4.47
CA ALA A 328 -10.25 6.16 -4.12
C ALA A 328 -11.64 6.83 -3.99
N GLU A 329 -11.66 8.00 -3.40
CA GLU A 329 -12.78 8.93 -3.41
C GLU A 329 -12.50 10.01 -4.45
N ILE A 330 -13.15 9.91 -5.62
CA ILE A 330 -13.00 10.91 -6.68
C ILE A 330 -13.88 12.10 -6.31
N LEU A 331 -13.28 13.26 -6.16
CA LEU A 331 -13.98 14.51 -5.83
C LEU A 331 -14.38 15.30 -7.07
N GLU A 332 -13.47 15.39 -8.05
CA GLU A 332 -13.63 16.20 -9.24
C GLU A 332 -12.94 15.53 -10.44
N ILE A 333 -13.46 15.81 -11.65
CA ILE A 333 -12.86 15.40 -12.92
C ILE A 333 -12.88 16.61 -13.86
N ILE A 334 -11.70 17.01 -14.36
CA ILE A 334 -11.52 18.09 -15.32
C ILE A 334 -10.87 17.52 -16.58
N ASP A 335 -11.57 17.52 -17.70
CA ASP A 335 -11.11 16.79 -18.87
C ASP A 335 -11.62 17.42 -20.19
N HIS A 336 -10.93 17.15 -21.28
CA HIS A 336 -11.30 17.55 -22.64
C HIS A 336 -11.52 16.35 -23.58
N HIS A 337 -11.38 15.14 -23.04
CA HIS A 337 -11.54 13.88 -23.78
C HIS A 337 -13.01 13.48 -23.91
N ARG A 338 -13.29 12.45 -24.72
CA ARG A 338 -14.59 11.78 -24.73
C ARG A 338 -14.92 11.25 -23.33
N ILE A 339 -16.20 11.16 -23.03
CA ILE A 339 -16.64 10.58 -21.76
C ILE A 339 -16.34 9.07 -21.79
N GLY A 340 -15.59 8.61 -20.81
CA GLY A 340 -15.18 7.22 -20.64
C GLY A 340 -16.06 6.43 -19.66
N SER A 341 -15.54 5.32 -19.16
CA SER A 341 -16.26 4.35 -18.33
C SER A 341 -15.92 4.45 -16.83
N LEU A 342 -15.57 5.61 -16.32
CA LEU A 342 -15.29 5.78 -14.90
C LEU A 342 -16.59 5.92 -14.11
N GLU A 343 -16.80 5.00 -13.15
CA GLU A 343 -17.97 5.01 -12.28
C GLU A 343 -17.60 5.55 -10.89
N THR A 344 -18.48 6.35 -10.30
CA THR A 344 -18.31 6.91 -8.95
C THR A 344 -19.50 6.56 -8.06
N MET A 345 -19.24 6.33 -6.76
CA MET A 345 -20.30 6.00 -5.78
C MET A 345 -21.06 7.22 -5.28
N ALA A 346 -20.50 8.41 -5.43
CA ALA A 346 -21.08 9.68 -5.02
C ALA A 346 -21.11 10.65 -6.20
N PRO A 347 -21.96 11.68 -6.19
CA PRO A 347 -21.91 12.76 -7.15
C PRO A 347 -20.55 13.45 -7.12
N VAL A 348 -19.97 13.72 -8.31
CA VAL A 348 -18.70 14.40 -8.47
C VAL A 348 -18.87 15.69 -9.30
N TYR A 349 -18.01 16.67 -9.07
CA TYR A 349 -17.90 17.80 -9.99
C TYR A 349 -17.19 17.31 -11.26
N PHE A 350 -17.92 17.30 -12.39
CA PHE A 350 -17.39 16.85 -13.67
C PHE A 350 -17.47 17.98 -14.68
N ARG A 351 -16.31 18.50 -15.11
CA ARG A 351 -16.19 19.52 -16.14
C ARG A 351 -15.46 18.95 -17.34
N ASN A 352 -16.18 18.78 -18.43
CA ASN A 352 -15.66 18.30 -19.70
C ASN A 352 -16.04 19.30 -20.80
N GLU A 353 -15.05 19.79 -21.53
CA GLU A 353 -15.26 20.75 -22.61
C GLU A 353 -14.56 20.32 -23.90
N PRO A 354 -15.15 20.54 -25.08
CA PRO A 354 -14.57 20.13 -26.36
C PRO A 354 -13.53 21.16 -26.86
N VAL A 355 -12.46 21.34 -26.08
CA VAL A 355 -11.28 22.17 -26.36
C VAL A 355 -10.06 21.32 -26.70
N GLY A 356 -8.99 21.95 -27.10
CA GLY A 356 -7.76 21.27 -27.53
C GLY A 356 -6.93 20.70 -26.39
N CYS A 357 -7.10 21.19 -25.14
CA CYS A 357 -6.23 20.88 -24.00
C CYS A 357 -6.96 21.13 -22.68
N THR A 358 -6.74 20.28 -21.66
CA THR A 358 -7.29 20.49 -20.31
C THR A 358 -6.80 21.77 -19.66
N ALA A 359 -5.57 22.20 -19.96
CA ALA A 359 -5.02 23.46 -19.47
C ALA A 359 -5.87 24.69 -19.86
N THR A 360 -6.55 24.66 -21.00
CA THR A 360 -7.50 25.71 -21.43
C THR A 360 -8.68 25.81 -20.47
N ILE A 361 -9.23 24.68 -20.04
CA ILE A 361 -10.33 24.61 -19.07
C ILE A 361 -9.85 25.17 -17.71
N ILE A 362 -8.67 24.78 -17.25
CA ILE A 362 -8.11 25.24 -15.98
C ILE A 362 -7.88 26.75 -16.00
N TYR A 363 -7.37 27.30 -17.11
CA TYR A 363 -7.26 28.75 -17.26
C TYR A 363 -8.61 29.46 -17.17
N SER A 364 -9.66 28.89 -17.76
CA SER A 364 -11.03 29.42 -17.64
C SER A 364 -11.50 29.40 -16.19
N ILE A 365 -11.18 28.33 -15.43
CA ILE A 365 -11.49 28.22 -13.99
C ILE A 365 -10.79 29.31 -13.17
N TYR A 366 -9.52 29.62 -13.45
CA TYR A 366 -8.81 30.74 -12.81
C TYR A 366 -9.57 32.06 -13.00
N LYS A 367 -10.01 32.32 -14.24
CA LYS A 367 -10.76 33.54 -14.57
C LYS A 367 -12.13 33.60 -13.88
N GLU A 368 -12.88 32.50 -13.91
CA GLU A 368 -14.20 32.39 -13.27
C GLU A 368 -14.13 32.66 -11.77
N LYS A 369 -13.07 32.19 -11.12
CA LYS A 369 -12.83 32.38 -9.68
C LYS A 369 -12.17 33.71 -9.34
N GLY A 370 -11.76 34.49 -10.32
CA GLY A 370 -11.07 35.76 -10.13
C GLY A 370 -9.67 35.62 -9.53
N PHE A 371 -9.03 34.48 -9.71
CA PHE A 371 -7.68 34.24 -9.22
C PHE A 371 -6.65 34.71 -10.25
N GLU A 372 -5.59 35.37 -9.76
CA GLU A 372 -4.41 35.66 -10.57
C GLU A 372 -3.62 34.39 -10.87
N VAL A 373 -3.21 34.23 -12.13
CA VAL A 373 -2.35 33.13 -12.58
C VAL A 373 -0.88 33.50 -12.33
N PRO A 374 -0.14 32.78 -11.49
CA PRO A 374 1.29 33.04 -11.32
C PRO A 374 2.07 32.83 -12.62
N PRO A 375 3.12 33.64 -12.94
CA PRO A 375 3.87 33.51 -14.19
C PRO A 375 4.39 32.10 -14.48
N GLN A 376 4.82 31.37 -13.46
CA GLN A 376 5.28 29.98 -13.60
C GLN A 376 4.12 29.06 -14.03
N ILE A 377 2.97 29.19 -13.40
CA ILE A 377 1.75 28.40 -13.74
C ILE A 377 1.25 28.80 -15.15
N ALA A 378 1.30 30.08 -15.48
CA ALA A 378 0.94 30.53 -16.83
C ALA A 378 1.85 29.90 -17.90
N GLY A 379 3.15 29.80 -17.62
CA GLY A 379 4.10 29.11 -18.49
C GLY A 379 3.78 27.62 -18.65
N LEU A 380 3.42 26.92 -17.56
CA LEU A 380 3.02 25.52 -17.61
C LEU A 380 1.75 25.31 -18.45
N LEU A 381 0.70 26.10 -18.19
CA LEU A 381 -0.58 26.01 -18.92
C LEU A 381 -0.40 26.34 -20.42
N CYS A 382 0.42 27.36 -20.73
CA CYS A 382 0.74 27.70 -22.12
C CYS A 382 1.49 26.54 -22.81
N SER A 383 2.47 25.93 -22.14
CA SER A 383 3.22 24.78 -22.65
C SER A 383 2.31 23.60 -22.97
N ALA A 384 1.37 23.29 -22.07
CA ALA A 384 0.38 22.23 -22.26
C ALA A 384 -0.47 22.48 -23.50
N ILE A 385 -1.00 23.69 -23.66
CA ILE A 385 -1.80 24.07 -24.84
C ILE A 385 -0.98 23.93 -26.12
N LEU A 386 0.28 24.41 -26.15
CA LEU A 386 1.15 24.29 -27.31
C LEU A 386 1.45 22.82 -27.66
N SER A 387 1.67 21.97 -26.64
CA SER A 387 1.91 20.54 -26.81
C SER A 387 0.71 19.83 -27.45
N ASP A 388 -0.46 19.90 -26.84
CA ASP A 388 -1.66 19.17 -27.27
C ASP A 388 -2.24 19.66 -28.59
N THR A 389 -2.10 20.96 -28.84
CA THR A 389 -2.56 21.57 -30.10
C THR A 389 -1.51 21.53 -31.22
N LEU A 390 -0.33 20.95 -30.97
CA LEU A 390 0.80 20.94 -31.91
C LEU A 390 1.08 22.35 -32.45
N MET A 391 1.29 23.30 -31.53
CA MET A 391 1.45 24.72 -31.88
C MET A 391 0.30 25.23 -32.75
N PHE A 392 -0.93 24.96 -32.34
CA PHE A 392 -2.18 25.34 -32.99
C PHE A 392 -2.47 24.70 -34.36
N ARG A 393 -1.73 23.66 -34.75
CA ARG A 393 -1.88 22.93 -36.02
C ARG A 393 -2.78 21.70 -35.91
N SER A 394 -3.04 21.21 -34.69
CA SER A 394 -3.95 20.10 -34.48
C SER A 394 -5.40 20.48 -34.82
N PRO A 395 -6.17 19.61 -35.48
CA PRO A 395 -7.60 19.81 -35.68
C PRO A 395 -8.40 19.80 -34.36
N THR A 396 -7.78 19.49 -33.24
CA THR A 396 -8.37 19.62 -31.90
C THR A 396 -8.34 21.05 -31.40
N CYS A 397 -7.45 21.91 -31.93
CA CYS A 397 -7.25 23.28 -31.51
C CYS A 397 -8.50 24.14 -31.79
N THR A 398 -8.98 24.82 -30.76
CA THR A 398 -10.11 25.74 -30.84
C THR A 398 -9.66 27.20 -30.74
N MET A 399 -10.58 28.11 -30.95
CA MET A 399 -10.32 29.56 -30.72
C MET A 399 -10.06 29.85 -29.23
N LEU A 400 -10.63 29.06 -28.33
CA LEU A 400 -10.42 29.20 -26.88
C LEU A 400 -8.98 28.85 -26.50
N ASP A 401 -8.42 27.81 -27.11
CA ASP A 401 -7.02 27.41 -26.87
C ASP A 401 -6.05 28.50 -27.32
N ARG A 402 -6.29 29.09 -28.50
CA ARG A 402 -5.46 30.19 -29.02
C ARG A 402 -5.50 31.40 -28.10
N ALA A 403 -6.72 31.84 -27.72
CA ALA A 403 -6.90 32.99 -26.84
C ALA A 403 -6.29 32.74 -25.43
N ALA A 404 -6.42 31.52 -24.91
CA ALA A 404 -5.81 31.13 -23.63
C ALA A 404 -4.28 31.15 -23.71
N ALA A 405 -3.71 30.55 -24.75
CA ALA A 405 -2.25 30.53 -24.94
C ALA A 405 -1.66 31.94 -25.12
N GLU A 406 -2.33 32.82 -25.87
CA GLU A 406 -1.92 34.21 -26.05
C GLU A 406 -1.90 34.98 -24.71
N ALA A 407 -2.96 34.85 -23.92
CA ALA A 407 -3.03 35.49 -22.62
C ALA A 407 -1.99 34.94 -21.64
N LEU A 408 -1.82 33.60 -21.59
CA LEU A 408 -0.87 32.92 -20.72
C LEU A 408 0.60 33.20 -21.10
N SER A 409 0.90 33.27 -22.40
CA SER A 409 2.24 33.61 -22.88
C SER A 409 2.63 35.04 -22.49
N ALA A 410 1.69 35.98 -22.53
CA ALA A 410 1.92 37.36 -22.09
C ALA A 410 2.23 37.39 -20.56
N ILE A 411 1.52 36.62 -19.74
CA ILE A 411 1.77 36.52 -18.28
C ILE A 411 3.11 35.87 -18.00
N ALA A 412 3.46 34.81 -18.75
CA ALA A 412 4.69 34.06 -18.58
C ALA A 412 5.92 34.76 -19.18
N GLY A 413 5.72 35.78 -20.02
CA GLY A 413 6.80 36.51 -20.71
C GLY A 413 7.53 35.65 -21.77
N ILE A 414 6.78 34.82 -22.51
CA ILE A 414 7.31 33.93 -23.56
C ILE A 414 6.62 34.22 -24.90
N ASP A 415 7.31 33.94 -26.00
CA ASP A 415 6.74 33.91 -27.34
C ASP A 415 6.34 32.45 -27.68
N CYS A 416 5.06 32.24 -28.03
CA CYS A 416 4.52 30.89 -28.28
C CYS A 416 5.26 30.15 -29.39
N GLN A 417 5.72 30.84 -30.43
CA GLN A 417 6.34 30.21 -31.59
C GLN A 417 7.78 29.75 -31.26
N SER A 418 8.63 30.64 -30.75
CA SER A 418 10.01 30.31 -30.39
C SER A 418 10.07 29.30 -29.25
N PHE A 419 9.28 29.51 -28.21
CA PHE A 419 9.21 28.59 -27.06
C PHE A 419 8.68 27.20 -27.45
N GLY A 420 7.64 27.13 -28.30
CA GLY A 420 7.11 25.85 -28.79
C GLY A 420 8.16 25.05 -29.55
N ILE A 421 8.99 25.71 -30.37
CA ILE A 421 10.11 25.08 -31.08
C ILE A 421 11.14 24.53 -30.10
N GLU A 422 11.53 25.29 -29.08
CA GLU A 422 12.46 24.83 -28.05
C GLU A 422 11.90 23.62 -27.29
N MET A 423 10.64 23.66 -26.88
CA MET A 423 9.96 22.60 -26.14
C MET A 423 9.90 21.29 -26.94
N PHE A 424 9.43 21.33 -28.18
CA PHE A 424 9.38 20.15 -29.03
C PHE A 424 10.78 19.61 -29.38
N THR A 425 11.77 20.49 -29.57
CA THR A 425 13.17 20.09 -29.79
C THR A 425 13.71 19.36 -28.56
N ALA A 426 13.43 19.86 -27.36
CA ALA A 426 13.84 19.19 -26.12
C ALA A 426 13.12 17.84 -25.91
N GLY A 427 11.88 17.73 -26.38
CA GLY A 427 11.09 16.49 -26.37
C GLY A 427 11.60 15.44 -27.36
N SER A 428 12.18 15.87 -28.47
CA SER A 428 12.58 15.04 -29.60
C SER A 428 14.00 14.43 -29.44
N ASN A 429 14.58 14.35 -28.26
CA ASN A 429 15.86 13.65 -28.05
C ASN A 429 15.72 12.13 -28.25
N LEU A 430 15.48 11.72 -29.51
CA LEU A 430 15.18 10.35 -29.92
C LEU A 430 16.42 9.54 -30.29
N LYS A 431 17.58 10.24 -30.42
CA LYS A 431 18.83 9.60 -30.85
C LYS A 431 19.36 8.61 -29.83
N ASP A 432 19.25 8.96 -28.54
CA ASP A 432 19.77 8.18 -27.43
C ASP A 432 18.79 7.12 -26.90
N LYS A 433 17.52 7.12 -27.37
CA LYS A 433 16.48 6.16 -26.96
C LYS A 433 16.55 4.88 -27.81
N THR A 434 16.26 3.77 -27.16
CA THR A 434 16.06 2.48 -27.85
C THR A 434 14.77 2.49 -28.68
N PRO A 435 14.62 1.64 -29.70
CA PRO A 435 13.37 1.50 -30.45
C PRO A 435 12.17 1.18 -29.56
N GLU A 436 12.36 0.42 -28.49
CA GLU A 436 11.34 0.08 -27.51
C GLU A 436 10.87 1.31 -26.73
N GLU A 437 11.79 2.10 -26.18
CA GLU A 437 11.46 3.34 -25.46
C GLU A 437 10.75 4.37 -26.35
N ILE A 438 11.13 4.46 -27.63
CA ILE A 438 10.46 5.33 -28.60
C ILE A 438 9.05 4.84 -28.88
N PHE A 439 8.89 3.52 -29.08
CA PHE A 439 7.62 2.91 -29.43
C PHE A 439 6.56 3.10 -28.33
N TYR A 440 6.93 2.89 -27.07
CA TYR A 440 6.02 3.00 -25.93
C TYR A 440 5.87 4.41 -25.38
N GLN A 441 6.53 5.40 -25.95
CA GLN A 441 6.43 6.79 -25.48
C GLN A 441 4.99 7.33 -25.59
N ASP A 442 4.30 7.06 -26.72
CA ASP A 442 2.87 7.35 -26.91
C ASP A 442 2.21 6.23 -27.72
N TYR A 443 2.02 5.08 -27.07
CA TYR A 443 1.35 3.91 -27.64
C TYR A 443 -0.02 3.72 -27.03
N LYS A 444 -1.04 3.42 -27.88
CA LYS A 444 -2.39 3.06 -27.43
C LYS A 444 -2.89 1.85 -28.22
N LYS A 445 -3.56 0.93 -27.50
CA LYS A 445 -4.28 -0.21 -28.07
C LYS A 445 -5.74 0.20 -28.29
N PHE A 446 -6.30 -0.25 -29.41
CA PHE A 446 -7.68 0.00 -29.80
C PHE A 446 -8.36 -1.33 -30.11
N GLU A 447 -9.64 -1.43 -29.72
CA GLU A 447 -10.51 -2.58 -29.98
C GLU A 447 -11.80 -2.06 -30.59
N PHE A 448 -12.15 -2.61 -31.76
CA PHE A 448 -13.38 -2.25 -32.46
C PHE A 448 -13.99 -3.49 -33.10
N GLY A 449 -15.10 -4.01 -32.54
CA GLY A 449 -15.63 -5.31 -32.88
C GLY A 449 -14.60 -6.41 -32.62
N ASP A 450 -14.36 -7.27 -33.60
CA ASP A 450 -13.36 -8.34 -33.54
C ASP A 450 -11.95 -7.89 -33.94
N VAL A 451 -11.78 -6.61 -34.31
CA VAL A 451 -10.51 -6.06 -34.79
C VAL A 451 -9.75 -5.40 -33.64
N THR A 452 -8.54 -5.86 -33.40
CA THR A 452 -7.64 -5.30 -32.38
C THR A 452 -6.35 -4.81 -33.02
N PHE A 453 -6.02 -3.54 -32.81
CA PHE A 453 -4.79 -2.95 -33.34
C PHE A 453 -4.11 -1.98 -32.38
N GLY A 454 -2.79 -1.82 -32.54
CA GLY A 454 -2.00 -0.87 -31.78
C GLY A 454 -1.59 0.34 -32.64
N VAL A 455 -1.56 1.53 -32.03
CA VAL A 455 -1.08 2.75 -32.71
C VAL A 455 -0.11 3.49 -31.80
N GLY A 456 1.16 3.58 -32.22
CA GLY A 456 2.15 4.48 -31.65
C GLY A 456 2.21 5.81 -32.41
N GLN A 457 2.62 6.88 -31.75
CA GLN A 457 2.86 8.19 -32.37
C GLN A 457 4.09 8.86 -31.81
N ILE A 458 4.84 9.49 -32.70
CA ILE A 458 5.91 10.41 -32.33
C ILE A 458 5.84 11.66 -33.20
N ASN A 459 6.15 12.79 -32.58
CA ASN A 459 6.17 14.08 -33.23
C ASN A 459 7.61 14.56 -33.38
N SER A 460 7.98 15.07 -34.57
CA SER A 460 9.28 15.70 -34.82
C SER A 460 9.12 16.94 -35.69
N MET A 461 10.07 17.84 -35.58
CA MET A 461 10.18 19.03 -36.43
C MET A 461 11.15 18.81 -37.60
N SER A 462 11.82 17.66 -37.66
CA SER A 462 12.87 17.35 -38.65
C SER A 462 12.51 16.13 -39.49
N GLY A 463 12.37 16.33 -40.81
CA GLY A 463 12.10 15.22 -41.73
C GLY A 463 13.26 14.19 -41.75
N SER A 464 14.53 14.64 -41.62
CA SER A 464 15.68 13.74 -41.57
C SER A 464 15.74 12.89 -40.30
N GLU A 465 15.25 13.38 -39.16
CA GLU A 465 15.08 12.62 -37.93
C GLU A 465 14.03 11.51 -38.13
N LEU A 466 12.91 11.83 -38.78
CA LEU A 466 11.87 10.86 -39.08
C LEU A 466 12.34 9.78 -40.05
N ASP A 467 13.24 10.08 -41.01
CA ASP A 467 13.85 9.09 -41.91
C ASP A 467 14.70 8.08 -41.13
N GLU A 468 15.45 8.53 -40.15
CA GLU A 468 16.23 7.65 -39.28
C GLU A 468 15.36 6.80 -38.36
N LEU A 469 14.34 7.40 -37.78
CA LEU A 469 13.38 6.69 -36.91
C LEU A 469 12.62 5.61 -37.67
N GLU A 470 12.19 5.86 -38.88
CA GLU A 470 11.51 4.86 -39.71
C GLU A 470 12.37 3.60 -39.87
N ARG A 471 13.65 3.77 -40.17
CA ARG A 471 14.60 2.63 -40.31
C ARG A 471 14.81 1.88 -38.99
N ARG A 472 14.87 2.58 -37.87
CA ARG A 472 15.10 1.98 -36.54
C ARG A 472 13.84 1.27 -36.01
N LEU A 473 12.64 1.80 -36.23
CA LEU A 473 11.39 1.29 -35.69
C LEU A 473 10.78 0.15 -36.53
N ARG A 474 11.10 0.05 -37.82
CA ARG A 474 10.51 -0.97 -38.70
C ARG A 474 10.69 -2.40 -38.20
N PRO A 475 11.89 -2.87 -37.83
CA PRO A 475 12.05 -4.21 -37.26
C PRO A 475 11.33 -4.40 -35.93
N TYR A 476 11.20 -3.34 -35.14
CA TYR A 476 10.56 -3.37 -33.84
C TYR A 476 9.03 -3.43 -33.96
N LEU A 477 8.43 -2.78 -34.95
CA LEU A 477 7.01 -2.82 -35.24
C LEU A 477 6.52 -4.28 -35.47
N GLU A 478 7.28 -5.03 -36.27
CA GLU A 478 7.03 -6.46 -36.51
C GLU A 478 7.10 -7.30 -35.24
N LYS A 479 8.18 -7.12 -34.46
CA LYS A 479 8.38 -7.81 -33.19
C LYS A 479 7.26 -7.52 -32.21
N SER A 480 6.92 -6.23 -32.03
CA SER A 480 5.91 -5.78 -31.09
C SER A 480 4.51 -6.26 -31.43
N CYS A 481 4.14 -6.32 -32.73
CA CYS A 481 2.87 -6.85 -33.18
C CYS A 481 2.69 -8.32 -32.75
N ARG A 482 3.72 -9.15 -32.93
CA ARG A 482 3.71 -10.56 -32.53
C ARG A 482 3.66 -10.75 -31.01
N GLU A 483 4.46 -10.00 -30.27
CA GLU A 483 4.55 -10.09 -28.79
C GLU A 483 3.23 -9.70 -28.10
N HIS A 484 2.46 -8.78 -28.68
CA HIS A 484 1.18 -8.35 -28.12
C HIS A 484 -0.02 -9.13 -28.64
N GLY A 485 0.20 -10.09 -29.55
CA GLY A 485 -0.88 -10.87 -30.15
C GLY A 485 -1.88 -10.02 -30.92
N LEU A 486 -1.42 -8.91 -31.54
CA LEU A 486 -2.27 -8.02 -32.30
C LEU A 486 -2.29 -8.42 -33.77
N SER A 487 -3.43 -8.26 -34.43
CA SER A 487 -3.57 -8.49 -35.86
C SER A 487 -2.86 -7.40 -36.67
N MET A 488 -2.87 -6.18 -36.19
CA MET A 488 -2.29 -5.04 -36.89
C MET A 488 -1.57 -4.07 -35.93
N MET A 489 -0.52 -3.42 -36.44
CA MET A 489 0.26 -2.44 -35.74
C MET A 489 0.57 -1.24 -36.64
N PHE A 490 0.35 -0.05 -36.13
CA PHE A 490 0.60 1.19 -36.82
C PHE A 490 1.52 2.10 -36.01
N PHE A 491 2.34 2.90 -36.70
CA PHE A 491 3.15 3.92 -36.05
C PHE A 491 3.18 5.23 -36.85
N MET A 492 2.75 6.32 -36.24
CA MET A 492 2.71 7.64 -36.83
C MET A 492 4.01 8.37 -36.57
N LEU A 493 4.78 8.65 -37.62
CA LEU A 493 5.92 9.55 -37.65
C LEU A 493 5.46 10.90 -38.15
N THR A 494 5.10 11.80 -37.22
CA THR A 494 4.42 13.07 -37.54
C THR A 494 5.43 14.22 -37.65
N ASN A 495 5.51 14.86 -38.82
CA ASN A 495 6.22 16.11 -39.00
C ASN A 495 5.27 17.28 -38.72
N ILE A 496 5.52 17.99 -37.61
CA ILE A 496 4.65 19.08 -37.17
C ILE A 496 4.74 20.28 -38.15
N ILE A 497 5.93 20.56 -38.69
CA ILE A 497 6.12 21.73 -39.58
C ILE A 497 5.48 21.50 -40.93
N GLU A 498 5.61 20.30 -41.49
CA GLU A 498 5.04 19.93 -42.80
C GLU A 498 3.56 19.53 -42.72
N GLU A 499 3.01 19.47 -41.49
CA GLU A 499 1.63 19.01 -41.23
C GLU A 499 1.34 17.68 -41.93
N SER A 500 2.25 16.69 -41.75
CA SER A 500 2.18 15.40 -42.42
C SER A 500 2.61 14.25 -41.52
N THR A 501 2.11 13.07 -41.78
CA THR A 501 2.50 11.84 -41.08
C THR A 501 2.95 10.79 -42.07
N ARG A 502 4.09 10.17 -41.77
CA ARG A 502 4.44 8.88 -42.35
C ARG A 502 3.87 7.81 -41.46
N LEU A 503 2.87 7.11 -41.96
CA LEU A 503 2.22 6.03 -41.24
C LEU A 503 2.91 4.72 -41.63
N MET A 504 3.61 4.12 -40.69
CA MET A 504 4.14 2.76 -40.81
C MET A 504 3.05 1.77 -40.43
N CYS A 505 2.91 0.69 -41.17
CA CYS A 505 1.92 -0.36 -40.94
C CYS A 505 2.58 -1.74 -41.00
N TYR A 506 2.09 -2.65 -40.15
CA TYR A 506 2.50 -4.03 -40.10
C TYR A 506 1.33 -4.93 -39.62
N GLY A 507 1.21 -6.10 -40.18
CA GLY A 507 0.24 -7.10 -39.78
C GLY A 507 -0.68 -7.52 -40.94
N GLU A 508 -1.42 -8.61 -40.72
CA GLU A 508 -2.37 -9.12 -41.68
C GLU A 508 -3.52 -8.11 -41.87
N SER A 509 -3.83 -7.73 -43.09
CA SER A 509 -4.85 -6.72 -43.47
C SER A 509 -4.52 -5.25 -43.09
N ALA A 510 -3.33 -4.94 -42.55
CA ALA A 510 -2.97 -3.55 -42.22
C ALA A 510 -2.94 -2.63 -43.46
N ASP A 511 -2.41 -3.13 -44.57
CA ASP A 511 -2.34 -2.39 -45.84
C ASP A 511 -3.74 -2.14 -46.41
N MET A 512 -4.66 -3.12 -46.31
CA MET A 512 -6.04 -3.00 -46.78
C MET A 512 -6.79 -1.95 -45.95
N LEU A 513 -6.70 -2.00 -44.63
CA LEU A 513 -7.33 -1.03 -43.76
C LEU A 513 -6.86 0.40 -44.06
N VAL A 514 -5.57 0.59 -44.34
CA VAL A 514 -5.03 1.91 -44.72
C VAL A 514 -5.55 2.35 -46.09
N GLU A 515 -5.62 1.44 -47.04
CA GLU A 515 -6.17 1.73 -48.40
C GLU A 515 -7.64 2.13 -48.32
N ASP A 516 -8.45 1.42 -47.55
CA ASP A 516 -9.88 1.72 -47.36
C ASP A 516 -10.09 3.01 -46.62
N ALA A 517 -9.25 3.35 -45.63
CA ALA A 517 -9.34 4.57 -44.86
C ALA A 517 -8.88 5.83 -45.62
N PHE A 518 -7.85 5.71 -46.46
CA PHE A 518 -7.19 6.86 -47.08
C PHE A 518 -7.16 6.83 -48.63
N GLY A 519 -7.74 5.80 -49.24
CA GLY A 519 -7.86 5.66 -50.72
C GLY A 519 -6.55 5.39 -51.44
N ARG A 520 -5.51 4.98 -50.71
CA ARG A 520 -4.18 4.67 -51.27
C ARG A 520 -3.50 3.54 -50.49
N ALA A 521 -2.95 2.56 -51.18
CA ALA A 521 -2.20 1.48 -50.55
C ALA A 521 -0.80 1.96 -50.08
N PRO A 522 -0.33 1.47 -48.90
CA PRO A 522 1.02 1.68 -48.45
C PRO A 522 2.07 1.11 -49.41
N LYS A 523 3.22 1.76 -49.52
CA LYS A 523 4.38 1.23 -50.27
C LYS A 523 5.42 0.73 -49.30
N ALA A 524 5.76 -0.55 -49.40
CA ALA A 524 6.70 -1.21 -48.46
C ALA A 524 6.34 -0.98 -46.96
N GLY A 525 5.02 -1.05 -46.62
CA GLY A 525 4.52 -0.91 -45.27
C GLY A 525 4.59 0.54 -44.74
N THR A 526 4.64 1.55 -45.60
CA THR A 526 4.59 2.98 -45.19
C THR A 526 3.77 3.80 -46.19
N ILE A 527 2.98 4.75 -45.69
CA ILE A 527 2.26 5.71 -46.50
C ILE A 527 2.49 7.13 -45.96
N TRP A 528 2.56 8.10 -46.87
CA TRP A 528 2.65 9.52 -46.54
C TRP A 528 1.25 10.16 -46.57
N LEU A 529 0.80 10.64 -45.39
CA LEU A 529 -0.51 11.24 -45.19
C LEU A 529 -0.34 12.76 -44.95
N LYS A 530 -0.58 13.55 -45.98
CA LYS A 530 -0.54 15.03 -45.87
C LYS A 530 -1.77 15.53 -45.15
N GLY A 531 -1.63 16.45 -44.21
CA GLY A 531 -2.72 17.02 -43.41
C GLY A 531 -3.19 16.12 -42.27
N VAL A 532 -2.60 14.93 -42.07
CA VAL A 532 -2.90 14.03 -40.94
C VAL A 532 -1.82 14.20 -39.88
N VAL A 533 -2.17 14.78 -38.75
CA VAL A 533 -1.27 15.05 -37.62
C VAL A 533 -1.81 14.54 -36.28
N SER A 534 -3.10 14.17 -36.25
CA SER A 534 -3.77 13.72 -35.01
C SER A 534 -4.25 12.28 -35.11
N ARG A 535 -3.69 11.42 -34.24
CA ARG A 535 -4.18 10.03 -34.07
C ARG A 535 -5.66 10.02 -33.70
N LYS A 536 -6.06 10.83 -32.70
CA LYS A 536 -7.39 10.83 -32.11
C LYS A 536 -8.50 11.32 -33.06
N LYS A 537 -8.26 12.41 -33.81
CA LYS A 537 -9.30 13.04 -34.63
C LYS A 537 -9.23 12.71 -36.12
N GLN A 538 -8.14 12.16 -36.59
CA GLN A 538 -7.95 11.90 -38.03
C GLN A 538 -7.69 10.43 -38.33
N LEU A 539 -6.68 9.80 -37.71
CA LEU A 539 -6.34 8.40 -38.01
C LEU A 539 -7.40 7.42 -37.50
N ILE A 540 -7.72 7.47 -36.21
CA ILE A 540 -8.64 6.51 -35.58
C ILE A 540 -10.05 6.61 -36.15
N PRO A 541 -10.67 7.79 -36.34
CA PRO A 541 -11.97 7.89 -37.00
C PRO A 541 -11.97 7.31 -38.42
N ALA A 542 -10.92 7.56 -39.22
CA ALA A 542 -10.81 7.00 -40.56
C ALA A 542 -10.74 5.47 -40.55
N PHE A 543 -10.01 4.88 -39.60
CA PHE A 543 -9.95 3.42 -39.42
C PHE A 543 -11.30 2.85 -38.98
N ILE A 544 -11.97 3.48 -38.03
CA ILE A 544 -13.30 3.05 -37.57
C ILE A 544 -14.33 3.10 -38.71
N ASP A 545 -14.32 4.16 -39.51
CA ASP A 545 -15.20 4.27 -40.66
C ASP A 545 -14.95 3.19 -41.72
N ALA A 546 -13.68 2.85 -41.98
CA ALA A 546 -13.30 1.79 -42.88
C ALA A 546 -13.78 0.42 -42.37
N ILE A 547 -13.47 0.06 -41.13
CA ILE A 547 -13.91 -1.21 -40.50
C ILE A 547 -15.44 -1.31 -40.47
N SER A 548 -16.16 -0.21 -40.18
CA SER A 548 -17.63 -0.22 -40.16
C SER A 548 -18.26 -0.45 -41.54
N LYS A 549 -17.63 0.01 -42.61
CA LYS A 549 -18.09 -0.20 -44.00
C LYS A 549 -17.89 -1.66 -44.42
N GLU A 550 -16.77 -2.31 -44.05
CA GLU A 550 -16.56 -3.73 -44.30
C GLU A 550 -17.61 -4.60 -43.58
N ALA A 551 -17.88 -4.30 -42.28
CA ALA A 551 -18.88 -5.00 -41.47
C ALA A 551 -20.33 -4.82 -41.98
N GLY A 552 -20.65 -3.68 -42.62
CA GLY A 552 -21.98 -3.36 -43.16
C GLY A 552 -22.19 -3.76 -44.63
N GLY A 553 -21.14 -4.12 -45.38
CA GLY A 553 -21.19 -4.50 -46.79
C GLY A 553 -21.53 -5.99 -47.06
N GLY A 554 -21.81 -6.75 -46.00
CA GLY A 554 -22.13 -8.20 -46.06
C GLY A 554 -23.62 -8.53 -45.92
N VAL A 555 -24.56 -7.67 -46.42
CA VAL A 555 -26.00 -7.97 -46.49
C VAL A 555 -26.46 -7.88 -47.94
#